data_31c3833c396e012ef29447119e44d49b
#
_entry.id   31c3833c396e012ef29447119e44d49b
#
_cell.length_a   1.000
_cell.length_b   1.000
_cell.length_c   1.000
_cell.angle_alpha   90.00
_cell.angle_beta   90.00
_cell.angle_gamma   90.00
#
_symmetry.space_group_name_H-M   'P 1'
#
loop_
_entity.id
_entity.type
_entity.pdbx_description
1 polymer ?
#
loop_
_entity_poly.entity_id
_entity_poly.type
_entity_poly.pdbx_seq_one_letter_code
_entity_poly.pdbx_strand_id
1 'polypeptide(L)'
;STLYIRDDDYRLSFLQGNFVTLTNLTDEDVQNVIQRNMSPMNVSVHAVSPDVRRRMMGRNAQRGMDVLEAIMAAGIEIHAQIVLCPGMNDGEELEKTLRFCEEHEQITSLGIVPLGFTKHQNRFSWSYSDKPELARETIAMIRPYQDRAFERFGRHTFQMSDEFYLDAGIDPPEADFYDGYPQYYDGIGMIRSYLDETDDVLAADAERLARVREAIAARS
;
A
#
# COMPACT_ATOMS: atom_id res chain seq x y z
N SER A 1 -7.96 30.38 4.25
CA SER A 1 -9.14 29.55 4.10
C SER A 1 -9.28 28.63 5.31
N THR A 2 -10.36 28.80 6.06
CA THR A 2 -10.65 28.09 7.32
C THR A 2 -11.14 26.64 7.08
N LEU A 3 -11.21 26.21 5.83
CA LEU A 3 -11.69 24.86 5.43
C LEU A 3 -10.54 23.92 5.02
N TYR A 4 -9.28 24.32 5.15
CA TYR A 4 -8.16 23.47 4.84
C TYR A 4 -7.87 22.56 6.05
N ILE A 5 -8.31 21.31 5.97
CA ILE A 5 -7.94 20.28 6.94
C ILE A 5 -6.53 19.82 6.58
N ARG A 6 -5.59 19.90 7.52
CA ARG A 6 -4.28 19.28 7.38
C ARG A 6 -4.42 17.82 7.81
N ASP A 7 -4.40 16.93 6.84
CA ASP A 7 -4.40 15.47 7.02
C ASP A 7 -2.99 14.87 7.17
N ASP A 8 -1.95 15.67 6.90
CA ASP A 8 -0.54 15.28 7.03
C ASP A 8 -0.06 15.47 8.49
N ASP A 9 -0.72 14.80 9.44
CA ASP A 9 -0.40 14.82 10.88
C ASP A 9 0.16 13.46 11.30
N TYR A 10 1.43 13.43 11.74
CA TYR A 10 2.11 12.21 12.16
C TYR A 10 1.42 11.44 13.30
N ARG A 11 0.63 12.14 14.14
CA ARG A 11 -0.15 11.50 15.21
C ARG A 11 -1.29 10.65 14.64
N LEU A 12 -1.92 11.12 13.57
CA LEU A 12 -2.95 10.37 12.86
C LEU A 12 -2.35 9.18 12.10
N SER A 13 -1.11 9.30 11.63
CA SER A 13 -0.39 8.17 11.05
C SER A 13 -0.26 7.03 12.06
N PHE A 14 0.21 7.31 13.26
CA PHE A 14 0.36 6.32 14.32
C PHE A 14 -0.98 5.80 14.87
N LEU A 15 -1.97 6.70 15.09
CA LEU A 15 -3.22 6.34 15.78
C LEU A 15 -4.28 5.72 14.86
N GLN A 16 -4.29 6.07 13.59
CA GLN A 16 -5.37 5.75 12.64
C GLN A 16 -4.88 5.15 11.32
N GLY A 17 -3.57 5.00 11.13
CA GLY A 17 -3.00 4.48 9.88
C GLY A 17 -3.00 5.47 8.71
N ASN A 18 -3.20 6.77 8.96
CA ASN A 18 -3.15 7.76 7.89
C ASN A 18 -1.75 7.89 7.31
N PHE A 19 -1.63 7.87 5.99
CA PHE A 19 -0.35 8.09 5.32
C PHE A 19 0.06 9.55 5.36
N VAL A 20 1.28 9.82 5.84
CA VAL A 20 1.86 11.16 5.94
C VAL A 20 3.12 11.29 5.10
N THR A 21 3.41 12.49 4.62
CA THR A 21 4.58 12.76 3.78
C THR A 21 5.86 13.09 4.57
N LEU A 22 5.74 13.33 5.85
CA LEU A 22 6.78 13.81 6.80
C LEU A 22 7.39 15.17 6.42
N THR A 23 6.87 15.84 5.39
CA THR A 23 7.47 17.08 4.84
C THR A 23 7.26 18.30 5.73
N ASN A 24 6.36 18.22 6.71
CA ASN A 24 5.96 19.30 7.61
C ASN A 24 6.44 19.10 9.05
N LEU A 25 7.12 18.00 9.37
CA LEU A 25 7.59 17.73 10.72
C LEU A 25 8.73 18.68 11.11
N THR A 26 8.61 19.24 12.30
CA THR A 26 9.69 19.97 12.96
C THR A 26 10.69 18.99 13.61
N ASP A 27 11.85 19.48 14.02
CA ASP A 27 12.81 18.63 14.75
C ASP A 27 12.25 18.14 16.10
N GLU A 28 11.39 18.94 16.73
CA GLU A 28 10.67 18.55 17.96
C GLU A 28 9.68 17.41 17.68
N ASP A 29 8.95 17.46 16.56
CA ASP A 29 8.04 16.38 16.16
C ASP A 29 8.80 15.07 15.91
N VAL A 30 9.94 15.13 15.21
CA VAL A 30 10.80 13.97 14.98
C VAL A 30 11.29 13.38 16.31
N GLN A 31 11.74 14.22 17.25
CA GLN A 31 12.13 13.74 18.58
C GLN A 31 10.95 13.10 19.33
N ASN A 32 9.75 13.66 19.22
CA ASN A 32 8.56 13.08 19.84
C ASN A 32 8.23 11.70 19.25
N VAL A 33 8.31 11.51 17.94
CA VAL A 33 8.12 10.21 17.26
C VAL A 33 9.10 9.18 17.81
N ILE A 34 10.39 9.53 17.86
CA ILE A 34 11.47 8.63 18.31
C ILE A 34 11.33 8.30 19.78
N GLN A 35 11.21 9.31 20.66
CA GLN A 35 11.21 9.11 22.13
C GLN A 35 9.99 8.33 22.61
N ARG A 36 8.85 8.48 21.92
CA ARG A 36 7.60 7.76 22.25
C ARG A 36 7.49 6.42 21.55
N ASN A 37 8.47 6.07 20.72
CA ASN A 37 8.47 4.87 19.90
C ASN A 37 7.15 4.71 19.12
N MET A 38 6.79 5.76 18.37
CA MET A 38 5.54 5.75 17.58
C MET A 38 5.74 4.86 16.34
N SER A 39 5.45 3.56 16.51
CA SER A 39 5.72 2.50 15.53
C SER A 39 4.51 1.55 15.47
N PRO A 40 4.04 1.11 14.28
CA PRO A 40 4.51 1.56 12.98
C PRO A 40 4.03 2.96 12.59
N MET A 41 4.77 3.62 11.68
CA MET A 41 4.35 4.85 11.03
C MET A 41 3.95 4.59 9.58
N ASN A 42 2.82 5.16 9.12
CA ASN A 42 2.36 5.04 7.75
C ASN A 42 2.87 6.24 6.94
N VAL A 43 3.74 6.01 5.95
CA VAL A 43 4.48 7.06 5.25
C VAL A 43 4.32 6.98 3.74
N SER A 44 3.87 8.08 3.14
CA SER A 44 3.84 8.28 1.68
C SER A 44 5.26 8.56 1.18
N VAL A 45 5.92 7.55 0.61
CA VAL A 45 7.28 7.65 0.06
C VAL A 45 7.26 8.19 -1.37
N HIS A 46 6.41 7.63 -2.22
CA HIS A 46 6.14 7.93 -3.62
C HIS A 46 7.32 7.81 -4.57
N ALA A 47 8.51 8.31 -4.22
CA ALA A 47 9.73 8.32 -5.01
C ALA A 47 10.94 8.60 -4.13
N VAL A 48 12.16 8.29 -4.61
CA VAL A 48 13.41 8.60 -3.91
C VAL A 48 14.22 9.71 -4.57
N SER A 49 14.09 9.91 -5.89
CA SER A 49 14.83 10.96 -6.58
C SER A 49 14.34 12.35 -6.16
N PRO A 50 15.23 13.27 -5.73
CA PRO A 50 14.85 14.57 -5.18
C PRO A 50 13.96 15.41 -6.11
N ASP A 51 14.25 15.39 -7.41
CA ASP A 51 13.48 16.14 -8.39
C ASP A 51 12.07 15.58 -8.60
N VAL A 52 11.92 14.26 -8.61
CA VAL A 52 10.59 13.60 -8.68
C VAL A 52 9.81 13.89 -7.42
N ARG A 53 10.42 13.71 -6.25
CA ARG A 53 9.77 14.04 -4.96
C ARG A 53 9.33 15.51 -4.90
N ARG A 54 10.19 16.45 -5.35
CA ARG A 54 9.82 17.88 -5.39
C ARG A 54 8.62 18.14 -6.29
N ARG A 55 8.53 17.46 -7.44
CA ARG A 55 7.40 17.58 -8.36
C ARG A 55 6.11 17.02 -7.77
N MET A 56 6.18 15.98 -6.95
CA MET A 56 5.03 15.32 -6.34
C MET A 56 4.57 16.03 -5.05
N MET A 57 5.50 16.29 -4.13
CA MET A 57 5.22 16.73 -2.76
C MET A 57 5.64 18.18 -2.47
N GLY A 58 6.24 18.87 -3.45
CA GLY A 58 6.62 20.28 -3.32
C GLY A 58 8.01 20.51 -2.71
N ARG A 59 8.27 21.76 -2.31
CA ARG A 59 9.62 22.23 -1.94
C ARG A 59 10.23 21.54 -0.71
N ASN A 60 9.40 21.04 0.20
CA ASN A 60 9.87 20.40 1.44
C ASN A 60 10.07 18.88 1.28
N ALA A 61 10.00 18.34 0.07
CA ALA A 61 10.09 16.91 -0.20
C ALA A 61 11.39 16.26 0.33
N GLN A 62 12.52 16.99 0.28
CA GLN A 62 13.79 16.51 0.84
C GLN A 62 13.71 16.37 2.36
N ARG A 63 13.09 17.33 3.05
CA ARG A 63 12.88 17.23 4.50
C ARG A 63 12.13 15.94 4.88
N GLY A 64 11.09 15.56 4.10
CA GLY A 64 10.36 14.32 4.34
C GLY A 64 11.26 13.08 4.23
N MET A 65 12.23 13.08 3.30
CA MET A 65 13.20 11.98 3.17
C MET A 65 14.18 11.95 4.33
N ASP A 66 14.74 13.09 4.72
CA ASP A 66 15.66 13.21 5.84
C ASP A 66 15.00 12.73 7.15
N VAL A 67 13.72 13.06 7.34
CA VAL A 67 12.93 12.59 8.50
C VAL A 67 12.69 11.09 8.43
N LEU A 68 12.32 10.55 7.27
CA LEU A 68 12.11 9.11 7.08
C LEU A 68 13.38 8.33 7.47
N GLU A 69 14.52 8.72 6.94
CA GLU A 69 15.81 8.09 7.26
C GLU A 69 16.13 8.19 8.77
N ALA A 70 15.87 9.35 9.40
CA ALA A 70 16.12 9.54 10.81
C ALA A 70 15.24 8.65 11.71
N ILE A 71 13.94 8.51 11.41
CA ILE A 71 13.05 7.65 12.20
C ILE A 71 13.34 6.16 11.97
N MET A 72 13.68 5.75 10.72
CA MET A 72 14.14 4.39 10.45
C MET A 72 15.43 4.06 11.19
N ALA A 73 16.40 4.97 11.20
CA ALA A 73 17.66 4.81 11.94
C ALA A 73 17.43 4.66 13.48
N ALA A 74 16.33 5.20 13.99
CA ALA A 74 15.91 5.03 15.38
C ALA A 74 15.12 3.72 15.62
N GLY A 75 14.92 2.88 14.59
CA GLY A 75 14.23 1.60 14.69
C GLY A 75 12.70 1.67 14.57
N ILE A 76 12.15 2.81 14.13
CA ILE A 76 10.71 2.93 13.88
C ILE A 76 10.34 2.12 12.63
N GLU A 77 9.36 1.26 12.77
CA GLU A 77 8.78 0.48 11.68
C GLU A 77 7.94 1.37 10.77
N ILE A 78 8.04 1.14 9.46
CA ILE A 78 7.37 1.93 8.43
C ILE A 78 6.46 1.03 7.58
N HIS A 79 5.19 1.42 7.50
CA HIS A 79 4.30 1.02 6.42
C HIS A 79 4.36 2.10 5.34
N ALA A 80 5.00 1.78 4.23
CA ALA A 80 5.22 2.72 3.14
C ALA A 80 4.11 2.65 2.08
N GLN A 81 3.87 3.77 1.40
CA GLN A 81 2.95 3.84 0.27
C GLN A 81 3.59 4.54 -0.92
N ILE A 82 3.33 4.01 -2.11
CA ILE A 82 3.60 4.65 -3.39
C ILE A 82 2.28 4.86 -4.13
N VAL A 83 1.87 6.11 -4.33
CA VAL A 83 0.84 6.42 -5.34
C VAL A 83 1.56 6.51 -6.68
N LEU A 84 1.32 5.55 -7.56
CA LEU A 84 2.00 5.44 -8.84
C LEU A 84 1.34 6.33 -9.89
N CYS A 85 2.07 7.36 -10.30
CA CYS A 85 1.61 8.39 -11.22
C CYS A 85 2.25 8.18 -12.60
N PRO A 86 1.45 7.93 -13.66
CA PRO A 86 1.96 7.67 -15.00
C PRO A 86 2.92 8.72 -15.53
N GLY A 87 4.12 8.31 -15.98
CA GLY A 87 5.15 9.18 -16.52
C GLY A 87 5.82 10.11 -15.49
N MET A 88 5.68 9.83 -14.19
CA MET A 88 6.27 10.66 -13.14
C MET A 88 7.17 9.88 -12.19
N ASN A 89 6.65 8.85 -11.53
CA ASN A 89 7.38 8.00 -10.60
C ASN A 89 7.26 6.51 -10.93
N ASP A 90 6.85 6.20 -12.17
CA ASP A 90 6.85 4.86 -12.75
C ASP A 90 8.20 4.48 -13.38
N GLY A 91 8.30 3.31 -14.01
CA GLY A 91 9.49 2.84 -14.70
C GLY A 91 10.76 2.86 -13.83
N GLU A 92 11.81 3.50 -14.32
CA GLU A 92 13.11 3.56 -13.62
C GLU A 92 13.02 4.19 -12.23
N GLU A 93 12.14 5.18 -12.03
CA GLU A 93 11.99 5.81 -10.73
C GLU A 93 11.31 4.87 -9.72
N LEU A 94 10.30 4.11 -10.16
CA LEU A 94 9.72 3.07 -9.34
C LEU A 94 10.78 2.04 -8.93
N GLU A 95 11.60 1.58 -9.87
CA GLU A 95 12.65 0.61 -9.58
C GLU A 95 13.67 1.12 -8.56
N LYS A 96 14.07 2.40 -8.64
CA LYS A 96 14.93 3.03 -7.62
C LYS A 96 14.27 3.04 -6.23
N THR A 97 12.97 3.35 -6.20
CA THR A 97 12.20 3.40 -4.95
C THR A 97 12.03 2.00 -4.35
N LEU A 98 11.79 0.99 -5.18
CA LEU A 98 11.71 -0.41 -4.73
C LEU A 98 13.04 -0.88 -4.12
N ARG A 99 14.18 -0.57 -4.76
CA ARG A 99 15.52 -0.89 -4.22
C ARG A 99 15.76 -0.21 -2.86
N PHE A 100 15.44 1.07 -2.76
CA PHE A 100 15.52 1.78 -1.49
C PHE A 100 14.70 1.08 -0.40
N CYS A 101 13.46 0.71 -0.70
CA CYS A 101 12.61 0.01 0.27
C CYS A 101 13.15 -1.39 0.63
N GLU A 102 13.76 -2.11 -0.32
CA GLU A 102 14.38 -3.42 -0.10
C GLU A 102 15.63 -3.33 0.81
N GLU A 103 16.39 -2.23 0.71
CA GLU A 103 17.60 -2.00 1.52
C GLU A 103 17.30 -1.63 2.98
N HIS A 104 16.07 -1.18 3.28
CA HIS A 104 15.66 -0.72 4.61
C HIS A 104 14.68 -1.70 5.26
N GLU A 105 15.18 -2.57 6.13
CA GLU A 105 14.38 -3.61 6.81
C GLU A 105 13.27 -3.06 7.71
N GLN A 106 13.37 -1.78 8.13
CA GLN A 106 12.33 -1.06 8.86
C GLN A 106 11.07 -0.85 8.03
N ILE A 107 11.16 -0.90 6.69
CA ILE A 107 10.01 -0.89 5.80
C ILE A 107 9.44 -2.31 5.74
N THR A 108 8.47 -2.57 6.59
CA THR A 108 7.88 -3.92 6.76
C THR A 108 6.71 -4.17 5.82
N SER A 109 6.08 -3.11 5.31
CA SER A 109 5.02 -3.17 4.32
C SER A 109 5.13 -2.01 3.34
N LEU A 110 4.98 -2.27 2.05
CA LEU A 110 4.92 -1.27 0.98
C LEU A 110 3.70 -1.52 0.12
N GLY A 111 2.73 -0.61 0.18
CA GLY A 111 1.57 -0.59 -0.69
C GLY A 111 1.83 0.26 -1.94
N ILE A 112 1.53 -0.29 -3.12
CA ILE A 112 1.63 0.41 -4.41
C ILE A 112 0.23 0.51 -4.97
N VAL A 113 -0.27 1.75 -5.05
CA VAL A 113 -1.62 2.06 -5.52
C VAL A 113 -1.55 2.94 -6.76
N PRO A 114 -2.46 2.80 -7.74
CA PRO A 114 -2.47 3.69 -8.89
C PRO A 114 -3.02 5.06 -8.51
N LEU A 115 -2.64 6.08 -9.28
CA LEU A 115 -3.22 7.41 -9.14
C LEU A 115 -4.73 7.37 -9.43
N GLY A 116 -5.53 7.79 -8.45
CA GLY A 116 -6.98 7.94 -8.62
C GLY A 116 -7.34 9.05 -9.59
N PHE A 117 -8.16 8.75 -10.59
CA PHE A 117 -8.65 9.72 -11.57
C PHE A 117 -9.97 10.31 -11.13
N THR A 118 -10.02 11.63 -10.96
CA THR A 118 -11.24 12.37 -10.65
C THR A 118 -11.53 13.40 -11.73
N LYS A 119 -12.77 13.89 -11.81
CA LYS A 119 -13.16 14.95 -12.75
C LYS A 119 -12.39 16.26 -12.58
N HIS A 120 -11.66 16.44 -11.48
CA HIS A 120 -10.87 17.62 -11.17
C HIS A 120 -9.37 17.44 -11.44
N GLN A 121 -8.94 16.21 -11.69
CA GLN A 121 -7.56 15.88 -12.05
C GLN A 121 -7.36 16.20 -13.54
N ASN A 122 -6.37 17.05 -13.89
CA ASN A 122 -6.05 17.43 -15.27
C ASN A 122 -4.53 17.34 -15.58
N ARG A 123 -3.75 16.83 -14.63
CA ARG A 123 -2.27 16.74 -14.75
C ARG A 123 -1.82 15.50 -15.52
N PHE A 124 -2.60 14.43 -15.43
CA PHE A 124 -2.31 13.15 -16.06
C PHE A 124 -3.39 12.84 -17.11
N SER A 125 -2.98 12.31 -18.25
CA SER A 125 -3.85 12.09 -19.39
C SER A 125 -4.33 10.65 -19.57
N TRP A 126 -3.79 9.71 -18.79
CA TRP A 126 -4.14 8.31 -18.83
C TRP A 126 -3.95 7.64 -17.47
N SER A 127 -4.69 6.55 -17.22
CA SER A 127 -4.58 5.68 -16.04
C SER A 127 -4.06 4.30 -16.45
N TYR A 128 -3.77 3.45 -15.47
CA TYR A 128 -3.40 2.05 -15.74
C TYR A 128 -4.57 1.25 -16.33
N SER A 129 -5.83 1.61 -16.01
CA SER A 129 -7.03 1.04 -16.64
C SER A 129 -7.10 1.30 -18.15
N ASP A 130 -6.52 2.41 -18.63
CA ASP A 130 -6.44 2.70 -20.07
C ASP A 130 -5.35 1.88 -20.78
N LYS A 131 -4.44 1.27 -20.03
CA LYS A 131 -3.24 0.58 -20.54
C LYS A 131 -2.93 -0.71 -19.77
N PRO A 132 -3.75 -1.76 -19.95
CA PRO A 132 -3.57 -3.04 -19.24
C PRO A 132 -2.18 -3.66 -19.36
N GLU A 133 -1.50 -3.43 -20.49
CA GLU A 133 -0.14 -3.91 -20.73
C GLU A 133 0.86 -3.28 -19.74
N LEU A 134 0.72 -1.98 -19.43
CA LEU A 134 1.60 -1.32 -18.45
C LEU A 134 1.30 -1.76 -17.02
N ALA A 135 0.05 -2.10 -16.70
CA ALA A 135 -0.29 -2.71 -15.42
C ALA A 135 0.41 -4.07 -15.27
N ARG A 136 0.40 -4.91 -16.31
CA ARG A 136 1.13 -6.20 -16.32
C ARG A 136 2.64 -6.02 -16.20
N GLU A 137 3.22 -5.08 -16.92
CA GLU A 137 4.65 -4.77 -16.85
C GLU A 137 5.04 -4.30 -15.44
N THR A 138 4.21 -3.48 -14.80
CA THR A 138 4.43 -3.01 -13.43
C THR A 138 4.37 -4.18 -12.43
N ILE A 139 3.37 -5.06 -12.54
CA ILE A 139 3.28 -6.28 -11.71
C ILE A 139 4.53 -7.15 -11.91
N ALA A 140 4.96 -7.36 -13.16
CA ALA A 140 6.15 -8.16 -13.48
C ALA A 140 7.45 -7.54 -12.91
N MET A 141 7.57 -6.21 -12.88
CA MET A 141 8.71 -5.50 -12.30
C MET A 141 8.80 -5.71 -10.78
N ILE A 142 7.66 -5.75 -10.09
CA ILE A 142 7.60 -5.84 -8.62
C ILE A 142 7.81 -7.28 -8.14
N ARG A 143 7.42 -8.28 -8.93
CA ARG A 143 7.49 -9.70 -8.54
C ARG A 143 8.85 -10.13 -7.97
N PRO A 144 10.01 -9.83 -8.58
CA PRO A 144 11.31 -10.20 -8.00
C PRO A 144 11.57 -9.60 -6.62
N TYR A 145 11.02 -8.43 -6.31
CA TYR A 145 11.14 -7.81 -4.98
C TYR A 145 10.27 -8.53 -3.95
N GLN A 146 9.06 -8.96 -4.36
CA GLN A 146 8.17 -9.78 -3.53
C GLN A 146 8.86 -11.09 -3.15
N ASP A 147 9.42 -11.80 -4.13
CA ASP A 147 10.09 -13.09 -3.94
C ASP A 147 11.29 -12.97 -3.00
N ARG A 148 12.18 -11.97 -3.21
CA ARG A 148 13.35 -11.75 -2.35
C ARG A 148 12.98 -11.31 -0.94
N ALA A 149 11.94 -10.50 -0.78
CA ALA A 149 11.46 -10.09 0.54
C ALA A 149 10.92 -11.30 1.31
N PHE A 150 10.16 -12.16 0.65
CA PHE A 150 9.67 -13.39 1.25
C PHE A 150 10.79 -14.36 1.62
N GLU A 151 11.77 -14.57 0.74
CA GLU A 151 12.95 -15.39 1.03
C GLU A 151 13.76 -14.87 2.21
N ARG A 152 13.93 -13.53 2.31
CA ARG A 152 14.77 -12.92 3.34
C ARG A 152 14.07 -12.78 4.68
N PHE A 153 12.78 -12.43 4.68
CA PHE A 153 12.05 -11.99 5.88
C PHE A 153 10.84 -12.86 6.21
N GLY A 154 10.43 -13.79 5.32
CA GLY A 154 9.22 -14.59 5.48
C GLY A 154 7.93 -13.77 5.40
N ARG A 155 7.97 -12.60 4.73
CA ARG A 155 6.80 -11.72 4.53
C ARG A 155 6.82 -11.10 3.14
N HIS A 156 5.62 -10.79 2.61
CA HIS A 156 5.43 -10.14 1.32
C HIS A 156 5.41 -8.62 1.48
N THR A 157 6.58 -8.03 1.71
CA THR A 157 6.72 -6.59 1.98
C THR A 157 6.11 -5.73 0.85
N PHE A 158 6.30 -6.14 -0.42
CA PHE A 158 5.87 -5.37 -1.59
C PHE A 158 4.50 -5.85 -2.08
N GLN A 159 3.47 -5.04 -1.90
CA GLN A 159 2.10 -5.39 -2.25
C GLN A 159 1.51 -4.34 -3.19
N MET A 160 0.66 -4.78 -4.11
CA MET A 160 -0.06 -3.89 -5.04
C MET A 160 -1.54 -3.90 -4.72
N SER A 161 -2.20 -2.75 -4.98
CA SER A 161 -3.65 -2.69 -4.83
C SER A 161 -4.36 -3.60 -5.83
N ASP A 162 -5.55 -4.03 -5.45
CA ASP A 162 -6.40 -4.89 -6.26
C ASP A 162 -6.69 -4.29 -7.63
N GLU A 163 -6.73 -2.95 -7.73
CA GLU A 163 -6.96 -2.23 -8.98
C GLU A 163 -5.91 -2.58 -10.05
N PHE A 164 -4.64 -2.76 -9.69
CA PHE A 164 -3.61 -3.19 -10.65
C PHE A 164 -3.88 -4.58 -11.21
N TYR A 165 -4.33 -5.52 -10.38
CA TYR A 165 -4.66 -6.87 -10.82
C TYR A 165 -5.89 -6.86 -11.74
N LEU A 166 -6.92 -6.09 -11.39
CA LEU A 166 -8.11 -5.91 -12.23
C LEU A 166 -7.75 -5.29 -13.58
N ASP A 167 -6.97 -4.20 -13.58
CA ASP A 167 -6.53 -3.52 -14.80
C ASP A 167 -5.68 -4.43 -15.68
N ALA A 168 -4.85 -5.26 -15.09
CA ALA A 168 -4.04 -6.25 -15.81
C ALA A 168 -4.85 -7.45 -16.33
N GLY A 169 -6.07 -7.67 -15.83
CA GLY A 169 -6.85 -8.89 -16.08
C GLY A 169 -6.18 -10.13 -15.48
N ILE A 170 -5.61 -10.01 -14.28
CA ILE A 170 -4.95 -11.05 -13.50
C ILE A 170 -5.71 -11.22 -12.20
N ASP A 171 -5.95 -12.45 -11.77
CA ASP A 171 -6.57 -12.70 -10.46
C ASP A 171 -5.67 -12.20 -9.33
N PRO A 172 -6.26 -11.57 -8.27
CA PRO A 172 -5.50 -11.19 -7.09
C PRO A 172 -4.85 -12.41 -6.43
N PRO A 173 -3.71 -12.23 -5.74
CA PRO A 173 -3.06 -13.31 -4.99
C PRO A 173 -3.98 -13.99 -3.96
N GLU A 174 -3.58 -15.15 -3.47
CA GLU A 174 -4.26 -15.85 -2.38
C GLU A 174 -4.07 -15.15 -1.04
N ALA A 175 -4.91 -15.48 -0.04
CA ALA A 175 -4.99 -14.77 1.24
C ALA A 175 -3.66 -14.73 2.01
N ASP A 176 -2.87 -15.80 1.96
CA ASP A 176 -1.57 -15.90 2.63
C ASP A 176 -0.52 -14.91 2.09
N PHE A 177 -0.66 -14.46 0.84
CA PHE A 177 0.20 -13.44 0.25
C PHE A 177 0.07 -12.07 0.95
N TYR A 178 -1.05 -11.78 1.57
CA TYR A 178 -1.31 -10.46 2.16
C TYR A 178 -0.84 -10.29 3.61
N ASP A 179 -0.21 -11.31 4.22
CA ASP A 179 0.39 -11.27 5.56
C ASP A 179 -0.53 -10.66 6.65
N GLY A 180 -1.82 -10.98 6.61
CA GLY A 180 -2.81 -10.43 7.53
C GLY A 180 -3.34 -9.04 7.16
N TYR A 181 -3.13 -8.61 5.93
CA TYR A 181 -3.71 -7.40 5.33
C TYR A 181 -3.28 -6.08 6.00
N PRO A 182 -1.97 -5.78 6.15
CA PRO A 182 -1.50 -4.58 6.84
C PRO A 182 -1.93 -3.27 6.17
N GLN A 183 -2.28 -3.31 4.88
CA GLN A 183 -2.72 -2.14 4.11
C GLN A 183 -4.11 -2.35 3.45
N TYR A 184 -4.99 -3.06 4.14
CA TYR A 184 -6.33 -3.38 3.65
C TYR A 184 -7.11 -2.14 3.18
N TYR A 185 -7.07 -1.05 3.95
CA TYR A 185 -7.80 0.18 3.65
C TYR A 185 -7.25 0.96 2.44
N ASP A 186 -6.08 0.57 1.93
CA ASP A 186 -5.52 1.10 0.68
C ASP A 186 -5.96 0.30 -0.56
N GLY A 187 -6.94 -0.58 -0.42
CA GLY A 187 -7.43 -1.41 -1.50
C GLY A 187 -6.49 -2.57 -1.85
N ILE A 188 -5.74 -3.07 -0.85
CA ILE A 188 -4.81 -4.19 -1.01
C ILE A 188 -5.40 -5.44 -0.36
N GLY A 189 -5.81 -6.40 -1.18
CA GLY A 189 -6.38 -7.68 -0.76
C GLY A 189 -7.87 -7.62 -0.39
N MET A 190 -8.57 -6.51 -0.66
CA MET A 190 -10.01 -6.40 -0.39
C MET A 190 -10.82 -7.37 -1.23
N ILE A 191 -10.45 -7.56 -2.51
CA ILE A 191 -11.14 -8.51 -3.40
C ILE A 191 -10.95 -9.92 -2.90
N ARG A 192 -9.73 -10.31 -2.52
CA ARG A 192 -9.45 -11.65 -1.99
C ARG A 192 -10.26 -11.91 -0.72
N SER A 193 -10.22 -11.00 0.23
CA SER A 193 -10.98 -11.09 1.47
C SER A 193 -12.49 -11.26 1.20
N TYR A 194 -13.04 -10.48 0.25
CA TYR A 194 -14.45 -10.59 -0.12
C TYR A 194 -14.79 -11.94 -0.77
N LEU A 195 -13.91 -12.46 -1.65
CA LEU A 195 -14.13 -13.76 -2.29
C LEU A 195 -14.11 -14.89 -1.26
N ASP A 196 -13.13 -14.88 -0.36
CA ASP A 196 -13.00 -15.90 0.68
C ASP A 196 -14.20 -15.89 1.65
N GLU A 197 -14.64 -14.71 2.08
CA GLU A 197 -15.85 -14.56 2.89
C GLU A 197 -17.11 -15.06 2.16
N THR A 198 -17.19 -14.82 0.85
CA THR A 198 -18.32 -15.27 0.04
C THR A 198 -18.32 -16.78 -0.09
N ASP A 199 -17.18 -17.41 -0.33
CA ASP A 199 -17.05 -18.87 -0.43
C ASP A 199 -17.39 -19.55 0.90
N ASP A 200 -16.98 -18.99 2.03
CA ASP A 200 -17.32 -19.48 3.37
C ASP A 200 -18.83 -19.43 3.62
N VAL A 201 -19.51 -18.35 3.23
CA VAL A 201 -20.97 -18.22 3.36
C VAL A 201 -21.68 -19.25 2.48
N LEU A 202 -21.23 -19.42 1.22
CA LEU A 202 -21.84 -20.39 0.30
C LEU A 202 -21.63 -21.84 0.79
N ALA A 203 -20.46 -22.16 1.33
CA ALA A 203 -20.19 -23.46 1.94
C ALA A 203 -21.09 -23.74 3.15
N ALA A 204 -21.23 -22.76 4.05
CA ALA A 204 -22.08 -22.88 5.22
C ALA A 204 -23.57 -23.06 4.84
N ASP A 205 -24.06 -22.35 3.83
CA ASP A 205 -25.43 -22.49 3.34
C ASP A 205 -25.66 -23.86 2.66
N ALA A 206 -24.67 -24.38 1.92
CA ALA A 206 -24.73 -25.71 1.32
C ALA A 206 -24.85 -26.81 2.41
N GLU A 207 -24.06 -26.72 3.48
CA GLU A 207 -24.15 -27.63 4.64
C GLU A 207 -25.52 -27.55 5.35
N ARG A 208 -26.03 -26.34 5.52
CA ARG A 208 -27.33 -26.10 6.11
C ARG A 208 -28.45 -26.73 5.29
N LEU A 209 -28.41 -26.58 3.96
CA LEU A 209 -29.36 -27.20 3.03
C LEU A 209 -29.24 -28.71 3.04
N ALA A 210 -28.06 -29.30 3.14
CA ALA A 210 -27.86 -30.74 3.26
C ALA A 210 -28.51 -31.27 4.51
N ARG A 211 -28.28 -30.63 5.68
CA ARG A 211 -28.92 -31.02 6.95
C ARG A 211 -30.45 -30.95 6.90
N VAL A 212 -31.00 -29.92 6.24
CA VAL A 212 -32.47 -29.81 6.09
C VAL A 212 -33.02 -30.94 5.21
N ARG A 213 -32.36 -31.30 4.11
CA ARG A 213 -32.75 -32.41 3.23
C ARG A 213 -32.74 -33.75 3.97
N GLU A 214 -31.70 -34.01 4.75
CA GLU A 214 -31.59 -35.22 5.59
C GLU A 214 -32.71 -35.29 6.63
N ALA A 215 -33.02 -34.18 7.31
CA ALA A 215 -34.09 -34.12 8.29
C ALA A 215 -35.47 -34.36 7.67
N ILE A 216 -35.70 -33.93 6.44
CA ILE A 216 -36.93 -34.20 5.68
C ILE A 216 -37.01 -35.70 5.33
N ALA A 217 -35.95 -36.27 4.81
CA ALA A 217 -35.90 -37.69 4.43
C ALA A 217 -36.08 -38.62 5.61
N ALA A 218 -35.61 -38.26 6.81
CA ALA A 218 -35.77 -39.06 8.04
C ALA A 218 -37.21 -39.05 8.58
N ARG A 219 -38.09 -38.20 8.08
CA ARG A 219 -39.51 -38.09 8.49
C ARG A 219 -40.49 -38.73 7.50
N SER A 220 -39.99 -39.20 6.36
CA SER A 220 -40.73 -39.93 5.32
C SER A 220 -40.59 -41.41 5.50
#